data_534fb6c5145001519d83531316526cbc
#
_entry.id   534fb6c5145001519d83531316526cbc
#
_cell.length_a   1.000
_cell.length_b   1.000
_cell.length_c   1.000
_cell.angle_alpha   90.00
_cell.angle_beta   90.00
_cell.angle_gamma   90.00
#
_symmetry.space_group_name_H-M   'P 1'
#
loop_
_entity.id
_entity.type
_entity.pdbx_description
1 polymer ?
#
loop_
_entity_poly.entity_id
_entity_poly.type
_entity_poly.pdbx_seq_one_letter_code
_entity_poly.pdbx_strand_id
1 'polypeptide(L)'
;MLIALGATQIAAASEAAWQQLQAGGSVAILRHARAPGTGDPQNFRLGDCATQRNLSDAGRAQAQDIGWRFRERKVSVERVLSSRWCRSLETARLAFGDMAEPFPPLDSFFSDRGQQDRQTQAVRRTIEEWRSPGVLVLVTHQVNITVLTGTFPAEGEILVLKPKTSGGFDLVGRIKL
;
A
#
# COMPACT_ATOMS: atom_id res chain seq x y z
N MET A 1 -2.87 -15.77 32.10
CA MET A 1 -2.07 -16.52 31.11
C MET A 1 -2.71 -16.51 29.71
N LEU A 2 -3.25 -15.37 29.27
CA LEU A 2 -4.01 -15.23 28.00
C LEU A 2 -3.32 -14.33 26.93
N ILE A 3 -2.17 -13.72 27.26
CA ILE A 3 -1.51 -12.73 26.39
C ILE A 3 -0.57 -13.38 25.34
N ALA A 4 -0.10 -14.59 25.58
CA ALA A 4 0.88 -15.25 24.69
C ALA A 4 0.28 -15.82 23.38
N LEU A 5 -1.00 -16.21 23.36
CA LEU A 5 -1.65 -16.78 22.18
C LEU A 5 -1.87 -15.77 21.04
N GLY A 6 -2.18 -14.52 21.37
CA GLY A 6 -2.45 -13.47 20.36
C GLY A 6 -1.22 -13.05 19.56
N ALA A 7 -0.06 -12.91 20.22
CA ALA A 7 1.18 -12.52 19.56
C ALA A 7 1.70 -13.59 18.58
N THR A 8 1.54 -14.85 18.92
CA THR A 8 1.96 -15.98 18.07
C THR A 8 1.10 -16.08 16.81
N GLN A 9 -0.21 -15.83 16.90
CA GLN A 9 -1.11 -15.84 15.76
C GLN A 9 -0.87 -14.67 14.79
N ILE A 10 -0.58 -13.47 15.32
CA ILE A 10 -0.27 -12.29 14.49
C ILE A 10 1.06 -12.51 13.74
N ALA A 11 2.06 -13.04 14.41
CA ALA A 11 3.35 -13.36 13.77
C ALA A 11 3.20 -14.42 12.66
N ALA A 12 2.41 -15.47 12.90
CA ALA A 12 2.13 -16.51 11.91
C ALA A 12 1.36 -15.96 10.69
N ALA A 13 0.37 -15.09 10.90
CA ALA A 13 -0.38 -14.47 9.82
C ALA A 13 0.48 -13.52 8.97
N SER A 14 1.40 -12.78 9.60
CA SER A 14 2.37 -11.93 8.90
C SER A 14 3.35 -12.79 8.09
N GLU A 15 3.81 -13.92 8.62
CA GLU A 15 4.72 -14.83 7.90
C GLU A 15 4.04 -15.46 6.68
N ALA A 16 2.79 -15.90 6.79
CA ALA A 16 2.03 -16.41 5.66
C ALA A 16 1.83 -15.34 4.56
N ALA A 17 1.64 -14.08 4.94
CA ALA A 17 1.57 -12.96 3.99
C ALA A 17 2.91 -12.76 3.26
N TRP A 18 4.04 -12.84 3.95
CA TRP A 18 5.36 -12.78 3.33
C TRP A 18 5.61 -13.95 2.37
N GLN A 19 5.24 -15.16 2.76
CA GLN A 19 5.35 -16.36 1.89
C GLN A 19 4.52 -16.18 0.61
N GLN A 20 3.32 -15.58 0.70
CA GLN A 20 2.52 -15.29 -0.49
C GLN A 20 3.19 -14.26 -1.41
N LEU A 21 3.84 -13.22 -0.86
CA LEU A 21 4.61 -12.26 -1.66
C LEU A 21 5.83 -12.92 -2.32
N GLN A 22 6.53 -13.80 -1.61
CA GLN A 22 7.67 -14.56 -2.16
C GLN A 22 7.25 -15.51 -3.28
N ALA A 23 6.08 -16.12 -3.16
CA ALA A 23 5.52 -16.97 -4.21
C ALA A 23 5.14 -16.19 -5.49
N GLY A 24 5.00 -14.87 -5.38
CA GLY A 24 4.66 -13.98 -6.49
C GLY A 24 3.20 -14.09 -6.96
N GLY A 25 2.90 -13.46 -8.10
CA GLY A 25 1.55 -13.41 -8.66
C GLY A 25 0.52 -12.80 -7.71
N SER A 26 0.93 -11.87 -6.87
CA SER A 26 0.12 -11.21 -5.84
C SER A 26 0.30 -9.70 -5.88
N VAL A 27 -0.54 -8.99 -5.14
CA VAL A 27 -0.53 -7.54 -5.03
C VAL A 27 -0.30 -7.14 -3.58
N ALA A 28 0.70 -6.29 -3.34
CA ALA A 28 0.94 -5.64 -2.06
C ALA A 28 0.37 -4.23 -2.10
N ILE A 29 -0.78 -4.00 -1.45
CA ILE A 29 -1.31 -2.64 -1.31
C ILE A 29 -0.96 -2.08 0.06
N LEU A 30 -0.35 -0.90 0.11
CA LEU A 30 0.06 -0.29 1.36
C LEU A 30 -0.40 1.17 1.48
N ARG A 31 -0.73 1.55 2.70
CA ARG A 31 -0.89 2.96 3.04
C ARG A 31 0.49 3.61 3.07
N HIS A 32 0.60 4.84 2.55
CA HIS A 32 1.81 5.64 2.68
C HIS A 32 2.38 5.59 4.10
N ALA A 33 3.68 5.75 4.25
CA ALA A 33 4.37 5.77 5.53
C ALA A 33 3.95 6.98 6.39
N ARG A 34 4.45 7.06 7.62
CA ARG A 34 4.03 8.05 8.63
C ARG A 34 4.10 9.48 8.12
N ALA A 35 2.93 10.11 8.11
CA ALA A 35 2.75 11.52 7.75
C ALA A 35 1.85 12.17 8.81
N PRO A 36 2.38 12.93 9.76
CA PRO A 36 1.63 13.47 10.89
C PRO A 36 0.44 14.34 10.47
N GLY A 37 -0.65 14.27 11.22
CA GLY A 37 -1.87 15.03 10.98
C GLY A 37 -2.92 14.27 10.16
N THR A 38 -3.99 14.97 9.79
CA THR A 38 -5.15 14.44 9.05
C THR A 38 -5.50 15.36 7.90
N GLY A 39 -5.83 14.78 6.74
CA GLY A 39 -6.14 15.55 5.53
C GLY A 39 -4.92 16.24 4.92
N ASP A 40 -5.17 17.22 4.09
CA ASP A 40 -4.16 18.11 3.51
C ASP A 40 -4.52 19.58 3.82
N PRO A 41 -3.59 20.53 3.76
CA PRO A 41 -3.87 21.94 3.96
C PRO A 41 -4.91 22.49 2.95
N GLN A 42 -5.60 23.57 3.32
CA GLN A 42 -6.64 24.17 2.44
C GLN A 42 -6.09 24.67 1.10
N ASN A 43 -4.81 25.05 1.06
CA ASN A 43 -4.12 25.50 -0.16
C ASN A 43 -3.50 24.32 -0.95
N PHE A 44 -3.94 23.08 -0.70
CA PHE A 44 -3.45 21.90 -1.38
C PHE A 44 -3.40 22.05 -2.91
N ARG A 45 -2.26 21.72 -3.48
CA ARG A 45 -2.05 21.58 -4.93
C ARG A 45 -1.32 20.27 -5.24
N LEU A 46 -1.89 19.49 -6.15
CA LEU A 46 -1.23 18.30 -6.65
C LEU A 46 0.05 18.69 -7.41
N GLY A 47 1.14 18.00 -7.12
CA GLY A 47 2.47 18.29 -7.71
C GLY A 47 3.31 19.32 -6.94
N ASP A 48 2.71 20.06 -6.00
CA ASP A 48 3.42 21.01 -5.15
C ASP A 48 3.48 20.49 -3.71
N CYS A 49 4.59 19.83 -3.36
CA CYS A 49 4.75 19.19 -2.05
C CYS A 49 4.77 20.19 -0.89
N ALA A 50 5.11 21.45 -1.11
CA ALA A 50 5.07 22.47 -0.07
C ALA A 50 3.64 22.77 0.42
N THR A 51 2.64 22.43 -0.37
CA THR A 51 1.22 22.60 -0.05
C THR A 51 0.56 21.32 0.46
N GLN A 52 1.33 20.26 0.71
CA GLN A 52 0.81 18.94 1.09
C GLN A 52 1.26 18.53 2.47
N ARG A 53 0.51 17.63 3.09
CA ARG A 53 0.96 16.88 4.25
C ARG A 53 1.98 15.82 3.80
N ASN A 54 3.22 15.93 4.28
CA ASN A 54 4.35 15.11 3.87
C ASN A 54 4.78 14.11 4.92
N LEU A 55 5.68 13.18 4.57
CA LEU A 55 6.27 12.24 5.51
C LEU A 55 7.08 12.97 6.59
N SER A 56 7.04 12.44 7.80
CA SER A 56 8.04 12.77 8.84
C SER A 56 9.34 12.02 8.57
N ASP A 57 10.40 12.38 9.32
CA ASP A 57 11.66 11.62 9.25
C ASP A 57 11.46 10.15 9.68
N ALA A 58 10.62 9.91 10.68
CA ALA A 58 10.21 8.55 11.07
C ALA A 58 9.43 7.85 9.93
N GLY A 59 8.67 8.59 9.13
CA GLY A 59 7.98 8.05 7.95
C GLY A 59 8.95 7.70 6.83
N ARG A 60 9.97 8.52 6.60
CA ARG A 60 11.03 8.23 5.63
C ARG A 60 11.81 6.97 6.02
N ALA A 61 12.20 6.87 7.30
CA ALA A 61 12.85 5.67 7.82
C ALA A 61 11.96 4.42 7.69
N GLN A 62 10.66 4.54 7.98
CA GLN A 62 9.69 3.45 7.79
C GLN A 62 9.59 3.03 6.32
N ALA A 63 9.55 3.98 5.38
CA ALA A 63 9.50 3.67 3.96
C ALA A 63 10.77 2.92 3.49
N GLN A 64 11.95 3.33 3.97
CA GLN A 64 13.21 2.62 3.70
C GLN A 64 13.22 1.20 4.27
N ASP A 65 12.71 1.01 5.51
CA ASP A 65 12.58 -0.31 6.15
C ASP A 65 11.63 -1.23 5.35
N ILE A 66 10.52 -0.70 4.86
CA ILE A 66 9.62 -1.45 3.96
C ILE A 66 10.41 -2.02 2.78
N GLY A 67 11.14 -1.18 2.07
CA GLY A 67 11.94 -1.60 0.92
C GLY A 67 13.05 -2.59 1.28
N TRP A 68 13.70 -2.37 2.41
CA TRP A 68 14.71 -3.30 2.92
C TRP A 68 14.11 -4.69 3.20
N ARG A 69 12.94 -4.77 3.85
CA ARG A 69 12.22 -6.02 4.12
C ARG A 69 11.85 -6.79 2.85
N PHE A 70 11.39 -6.10 1.81
CA PHE A 70 11.10 -6.73 0.53
C PHE A 70 12.36 -7.38 -0.07
N ARG A 71 13.50 -6.69 -0.02
CA ARG A 71 14.79 -7.20 -0.53
C ARG A 71 15.32 -8.35 0.34
N GLU A 72 15.33 -8.20 1.67
CA GLU A 72 15.76 -9.23 2.63
C GLU A 72 14.98 -10.53 2.42
N ARG A 73 13.66 -10.40 2.23
CA ARG A 73 12.77 -11.52 1.97
C ARG A 73 12.79 -12.03 0.53
N LYS A 74 13.61 -11.45 -0.33
CA LYS A 74 13.74 -11.82 -1.75
C LYS A 74 12.40 -11.80 -2.50
N VAL A 75 11.52 -10.84 -2.17
CA VAL A 75 10.27 -10.62 -2.89
C VAL A 75 10.58 -10.00 -4.26
N SER A 76 10.17 -10.67 -5.33
CA SER A 76 10.33 -10.16 -6.69
C SER A 76 9.27 -9.11 -6.99
N VAL A 77 9.61 -7.83 -6.77
CA VAL A 77 8.74 -6.71 -7.15
C VAL A 77 8.90 -6.45 -8.63
N GLU A 78 7.81 -6.43 -9.38
CA GLU A 78 7.82 -6.27 -10.83
C GLU A 78 7.27 -4.92 -11.27
N ARG A 79 6.33 -4.35 -10.53
CA ARG A 79 5.78 -3.04 -10.81
C ARG A 79 5.39 -2.32 -9.53
N VAL A 80 5.59 -1.01 -9.50
CA VAL A 80 5.20 -0.15 -8.36
C VAL A 80 4.37 1.01 -8.85
N LEU A 81 3.10 1.06 -8.45
CA LEU A 81 2.17 2.14 -8.76
C LEU A 81 1.88 2.94 -7.49
N SER A 82 1.85 4.25 -7.60
CA SER A 82 1.62 5.13 -6.45
C SER A 82 0.60 6.22 -6.76
N SER A 83 -0.17 6.58 -5.74
CA SER A 83 -0.87 7.86 -5.72
C SER A 83 0.10 9.00 -6.01
N ARG A 84 -0.39 10.04 -6.67
CA ARG A 84 0.37 11.25 -7.01
C ARG A 84 0.63 12.19 -5.83
N TRP A 85 0.05 11.92 -4.65
CA TRP A 85 0.36 12.65 -3.41
C TRP A 85 1.82 12.47 -3.01
N CYS A 86 2.48 13.56 -2.61
CA CYS A 86 3.91 13.56 -2.30
C CYS A 86 4.29 12.49 -1.26
N ARG A 87 3.52 12.33 -0.18
CA ARG A 87 3.76 11.31 0.84
C ARG A 87 3.69 9.87 0.30
N SER A 88 2.83 9.61 -0.69
CA SER A 88 2.73 8.28 -1.31
C SER A 88 3.86 8.03 -2.30
N LEU A 89 4.15 9.00 -3.18
CA LEU A 89 5.28 8.92 -4.12
C LEU A 89 6.61 8.82 -3.37
N GLU A 90 6.81 9.60 -2.31
CA GLU A 90 8.03 9.55 -1.50
C GLU A 90 8.16 8.19 -0.81
N THR A 91 7.06 7.63 -0.25
CA THR A 91 7.05 6.26 0.29
C THR A 91 7.48 5.25 -0.77
N ALA A 92 6.88 5.30 -1.96
CA ALA A 92 7.17 4.37 -3.05
C ALA A 92 8.64 4.48 -3.51
N ARG A 93 9.16 5.71 -3.69
CA ARG A 93 10.55 5.95 -4.12
C ARG A 93 11.57 5.52 -3.09
N LEU A 94 11.34 5.80 -1.80
CA LEU A 94 12.25 5.39 -0.73
C LEU A 94 12.30 3.86 -0.57
N ALA A 95 11.18 3.18 -0.79
CA ALA A 95 11.11 1.72 -0.68
C ALA A 95 11.62 1.00 -1.94
N PHE A 96 11.27 1.48 -3.15
CA PHE A 96 11.41 0.75 -4.41
C PHE A 96 12.17 1.52 -5.50
N GLY A 97 12.71 2.70 -5.20
CA GLY A 97 13.52 3.49 -6.13
C GLY A 97 12.74 3.97 -7.36
N ASP A 98 13.40 3.90 -8.52
CA ASP A 98 12.89 4.42 -9.78
C ASP A 98 11.74 3.60 -10.38
N MET A 99 11.36 2.47 -9.77
CA MET A 99 10.20 1.68 -10.17
C MET A 99 8.87 2.39 -9.87
N ALA A 100 8.86 3.44 -9.04
CA ALA A 100 7.66 4.14 -8.58
C ALA A 100 7.03 4.98 -9.70
N GLU A 101 5.91 4.51 -10.24
CA GLU A 101 5.12 5.17 -11.27
C GLU A 101 3.87 5.86 -10.68
N PRO A 102 3.59 7.13 -11.02
CA PRO A 102 2.33 7.77 -10.65
C PRO A 102 1.13 7.08 -11.31
N PHE A 103 0.09 6.80 -10.51
CA PHE A 103 -1.14 6.17 -10.98
C PHE A 103 -2.37 6.87 -10.38
N PRO A 104 -3.05 7.75 -11.13
CA PRO A 104 -4.16 8.57 -10.62
C PRO A 104 -5.29 7.82 -9.91
N PRO A 105 -5.67 6.58 -10.28
CA PRO A 105 -6.69 5.84 -9.53
C PRO A 105 -6.34 5.55 -8.05
N LEU A 106 -5.07 5.65 -7.65
CA LEU A 106 -4.62 5.51 -6.26
C LEU A 106 -4.67 6.82 -5.47
N ASP A 107 -5.04 7.95 -6.09
CA ASP A 107 -5.13 9.25 -5.44
C ASP A 107 -6.18 9.26 -4.33
N SER A 108 -5.94 10.06 -3.30
CA SER A 108 -6.87 10.18 -2.17
C SER A 108 -8.19 10.81 -2.60
N PHE A 109 -9.29 10.16 -2.31
CA PHE A 109 -10.62 10.74 -2.40
C PHE A 109 -11.17 11.18 -1.03
N PHE A 110 -10.29 11.40 -0.06
CA PHE A 110 -10.69 11.83 1.29
C PHE A 110 -11.49 13.15 1.26
N SER A 111 -11.04 14.12 0.46
CA SER A 111 -11.67 15.42 0.31
C SER A 111 -12.72 15.49 -0.83
N ASP A 112 -12.68 14.53 -1.77
CA ASP A 112 -13.61 14.45 -2.90
C ASP A 112 -14.15 13.03 -3.07
N ARG A 113 -15.22 12.73 -2.35
CA ARG A 113 -15.90 11.43 -2.40
C ARG A 113 -16.54 11.10 -3.73
N GLY A 114 -16.75 12.09 -4.59
CA GLY A 114 -17.27 11.88 -5.95
C GLY A 114 -16.36 11.04 -6.83
N GLN A 115 -15.08 10.93 -6.50
CA GLN A 115 -14.11 10.10 -7.23
C GLN A 115 -14.05 8.64 -6.75
N GLN A 116 -14.66 8.32 -5.61
CA GLN A 116 -14.51 7.04 -4.92
C GLN A 116 -14.79 5.84 -5.82
N ASP A 117 -15.97 5.77 -6.42
CA ASP A 117 -16.39 4.59 -7.17
C ASP A 117 -15.54 4.36 -8.42
N ARG A 118 -15.27 5.44 -9.18
CA ARG A 118 -14.44 5.38 -10.39
C ARG A 118 -13.03 4.92 -10.07
N GLN A 119 -12.41 5.50 -9.06
CA GLN A 119 -11.05 5.14 -8.65
C GLN A 119 -10.99 3.72 -8.09
N THR A 120 -11.93 3.34 -7.20
CA THR A 120 -11.98 2.00 -6.63
C THR A 120 -12.16 0.93 -7.70
N GLN A 121 -13.03 1.16 -8.69
CA GLN A 121 -13.22 0.23 -9.81
C GLN A 121 -11.94 0.10 -10.67
N ALA A 122 -11.24 1.20 -10.93
CA ALA A 122 -9.99 1.17 -11.69
C ALA A 122 -8.89 0.39 -10.95
N VAL A 123 -8.72 0.64 -9.64
CA VAL A 123 -7.78 -0.12 -8.80
C VAL A 123 -8.16 -1.60 -8.74
N ARG A 124 -9.45 -1.91 -8.56
CA ARG A 124 -9.94 -3.29 -8.54
C ARG A 124 -9.60 -4.02 -9.84
N ARG A 125 -9.85 -3.42 -11.01
CA ARG A 125 -9.47 -4.01 -12.31
C ARG A 125 -7.96 -4.24 -12.42
N THR A 126 -7.15 -3.26 -12.02
CA THR A 126 -5.68 -3.40 -12.02
C THR A 126 -5.22 -4.61 -11.19
N ILE A 127 -5.85 -4.85 -10.04
CA ILE A 127 -5.55 -6.01 -9.20
C ILE A 127 -6.04 -7.29 -9.88
N GLU A 128 -7.29 -7.32 -10.35
CA GLU A 128 -7.92 -8.48 -10.95
C GLU A 128 -7.24 -8.94 -12.25
N GLU A 129 -6.63 -8.02 -12.97
CA GLU A 129 -5.92 -8.29 -14.24
C GLU A 129 -4.44 -8.63 -14.03
N TRP A 130 -3.91 -8.53 -12.81
CA TRP A 130 -2.53 -8.86 -12.53
C TRP A 130 -2.26 -10.36 -12.75
N ARG A 131 -1.42 -10.69 -13.73
CA ARG A 131 -1.06 -12.08 -14.10
C ARG A 131 0.44 -12.31 -14.16
N SER A 132 1.22 -11.30 -13.84
CA SER A 132 2.67 -11.39 -13.85
C SER A 132 3.19 -12.30 -12.72
N PRO A 133 4.31 -13.00 -12.90
CA PRO A 133 4.87 -13.88 -11.86
C PRO A 133 5.38 -13.12 -10.63
N GLY A 134 5.72 -11.84 -10.78
CA GLY A 134 6.18 -11.00 -9.68
C GLY A 134 5.06 -10.35 -8.89
N VAL A 135 5.42 -9.42 -8.01
CA VAL A 135 4.50 -8.68 -7.15
C VAL A 135 4.23 -7.29 -7.74
N LEU A 136 2.95 -6.92 -7.82
CA LEU A 136 2.52 -5.54 -8.02
C LEU A 136 2.44 -4.84 -6.67
N VAL A 137 3.13 -3.71 -6.52
CA VAL A 137 3.02 -2.86 -5.33
C VAL A 137 2.14 -1.65 -5.63
N LEU A 138 1.17 -1.38 -4.76
CA LEU A 138 0.26 -0.23 -4.83
C LEU A 138 0.42 0.62 -3.57
N VAL A 139 0.90 1.87 -3.71
CA VAL A 139 1.07 2.81 -2.59
C VAL A 139 -0.04 3.85 -2.63
N THR A 140 -0.88 3.90 -1.59
CA THR A 140 -2.08 4.73 -1.58
C THR A 140 -2.45 5.22 -0.17
N HIS A 141 -3.70 5.51 0.06
CA HIS A 141 -4.23 6.14 1.27
C HIS A 141 -5.19 5.21 2.02
N GLN A 142 -5.39 5.53 3.31
CA GLN A 142 -6.29 4.76 4.16
C GLN A 142 -7.69 4.62 3.55
N VAL A 143 -8.27 5.72 3.04
CA VAL A 143 -9.63 5.73 2.49
C VAL A 143 -9.79 4.79 1.29
N ASN A 144 -8.79 4.76 0.40
CA ASN A 144 -8.75 3.90 -0.77
C ASN A 144 -8.71 2.42 -0.38
N ILE A 145 -7.82 2.07 0.56
CA ILE A 145 -7.68 0.68 1.04
C ILE A 145 -8.94 0.24 1.78
N THR A 146 -9.52 1.10 2.63
CA THR A 146 -10.71 0.74 3.39
C THR A 146 -11.91 0.47 2.49
N VAL A 147 -12.14 1.30 1.47
CA VAL A 147 -13.25 1.08 0.53
C VAL A 147 -13.02 -0.17 -0.33
N LEU A 148 -11.76 -0.41 -0.74
CA LEU A 148 -11.41 -1.56 -1.57
C LEU A 148 -11.51 -2.90 -0.85
N THR A 149 -11.10 -2.95 0.44
CA THR A 149 -10.87 -4.21 1.18
C THR A 149 -11.72 -4.37 2.45
N GLY A 150 -12.42 -3.33 2.89
CA GLY A 150 -13.10 -3.30 4.19
C GLY A 150 -12.16 -3.16 5.39
N THR A 151 -10.84 -3.05 5.17
CA THR A 151 -9.83 -3.02 6.22
C THR A 151 -9.25 -1.63 6.43
N PHE A 152 -9.20 -1.15 7.67
CA PHE A 152 -8.55 0.10 8.03
C PHE A 152 -7.04 -0.16 8.26
N PRO A 153 -6.12 0.31 7.38
CA PRO A 153 -4.70 0.09 7.53
C PRO A 153 -4.03 1.14 8.41
N ALA A 154 -3.04 0.74 9.21
CA ALA A 154 -2.08 1.65 9.80
C ALA A 154 -1.16 2.27 8.73
N GLU A 155 -0.44 3.35 9.07
CA GLU A 155 0.58 3.94 8.20
C GLU A 155 1.73 2.97 7.97
N GLY A 156 2.10 2.75 6.70
CA GLY A 156 3.10 1.78 6.29
C GLY A 156 2.64 0.32 6.34
N GLU A 157 1.40 0.04 6.77
CA GLU A 157 0.88 -1.33 6.77
C GLU A 157 0.60 -1.82 5.35
N ILE A 158 0.98 -3.07 5.09
CA ILE A 158 0.84 -3.76 3.82
C ILE A 158 -0.29 -4.79 3.93
N LEU A 159 -1.24 -4.74 3.00
CA LEU A 159 -2.23 -5.79 2.80
C LEU A 159 -1.82 -6.60 1.57
N VAL A 160 -1.81 -7.92 1.69
CA VAL A 160 -1.45 -8.84 0.61
C VAL A 160 -2.72 -9.39 -0.01
N LEU A 161 -2.90 -9.12 -1.30
CA LEU A 161 -4.05 -9.52 -2.08
C LEU A 161 -3.66 -10.57 -3.12
N LYS A 162 -4.47 -11.61 -3.25
CA LYS A 162 -4.31 -12.64 -4.28
C LYS A 162 -5.42 -12.51 -5.31
N PRO A 163 -5.12 -12.10 -6.56
CA PRO A 163 -6.11 -12.12 -7.65
C PRO A 163 -6.66 -13.52 -7.90
N LYS A 164 -7.96 -13.63 -8.20
CA LYS A 164 -8.63 -14.87 -8.56
C LYS A 164 -8.83 -14.98 -10.06
N THR A 165 -8.75 -16.19 -10.58
CA THR A 165 -9.05 -16.46 -12.00
C THR A 165 -10.52 -16.25 -12.34
N SER A 166 -11.40 -16.41 -11.34
CA SER A 166 -12.85 -16.17 -11.47
C SER A 166 -13.26 -14.70 -11.33
N GLY A 167 -12.29 -13.79 -11.20
CA GLY A 167 -12.52 -12.38 -10.87
C GLY A 167 -12.50 -12.10 -9.36
N GLY A 168 -12.23 -10.85 -9.01
CA GLY A 168 -12.01 -10.45 -7.62
C GLY A 168 -10.63 -10.83 -7.08
N PHE A 169 -10.46 -10.70 -5.78
CA PHE A 169 -9.24 -11.06 -5.05
C PHE A 169 -9.56 -11.46 -3.62
N ASP A 170 -8.65 -12.19 -3.00
CA ASP A 170 -8.69 -12.52 -1.58
C ASP A 170 -7.66 -11.67 -0.81
N LEU A 171 -8.03 -11.19 0.38
CA LEU A 171 -7.08 -10.65 1.36
C LEU A 171 -6.41 -11.82 2.07
N VAL A 172 -5.15 -12.09 1.74
CA VAL A 172 -4.38 -13.22 2.26
C VAL A 172 -3.79 -12.94 3.63
N GLY A 173 -3.38 -11.69 3.86
CA GLY A 173 -2.79 -11.30 5.13
C GLY A 173 -2.39 -9.84 5.20
N ARG A 174 -1.87 -9.46 6.37
CA ARG A 174 -1.45 -8.10 6.72
C ARG A 174 -0.06 -8.13 7.31
N ILE A 175 0.79 -7.17 6.93
CA ILE A 175 2.15 -7.03 7.44
C ILE A 175 2.26 -5.64 8.07
N LYS A 176 2.58 -5.60 9.37
CA LYS A 176 2.93 -4.39 10.12
C LYS A 176 4.41 -4.41 10.42
N LEU A 177 5.10 -3.33 10.11
CA LEU A 177 6.53 -3.14 10.33
C LEU A 177 6.78 -2.06 11.38
#